data_3072a3dd899a0d71de30b162c5a0d40b
#
_entry.id   3072a3dd899a0d71de30b162c5a0d40b
#
_cell.length_a   1.000
_cell.length_b   1.000
_cell.length_c   1.000
_cell.angle_alpha   90.00
_cell.angle_beta   90.00
_cell.angle_gamma   90.00
#
_symmetry.space_group_name_H-M   'P 1'
#
loop_
_entity.id
_entity.type
_entity.pdbx_description
1 polymer ?
#
loop_
_entity_poly.entity_id
_entity_poly.type
_entity_poly.pdbx_seq_one_letter_code
_entity_poly.pdbx_strand_id
1 'polypeptide(L)'
;IIHGDNLEALKSLMPEFEGKIDCVYIDPPYNTGEESWVYNDNVNDPHILNWLNNVVGKEGEDLTRHDKWLCMIYPRLMLLYKLLSNDGTIFISIDDNECFYLKVLCDYIFGRSNFIANFIWEKRKNRENRKEVSVRHDYILCYAKCKKQKERSLNMLNMTAEALSRYSNPDNDPNG
;
A
#
# COMPACT_ATOMS: atom_id res chain seq x y z
N ILE A 1 -16.94 3.96 14.01
CA ILE A 1 -15.60 4.59 14.03
C ILE A 1 -14.91 4.08 15.28
N ILE A 2 -13.70 3.56 15.13
CA ILE A 2 -12.83 3.14 16.23
C ILE A 2 -11.72 4.21 16.35
N HIS A 3 -11.53 4.73 17.55
CA HIS A 3 -10.50 5.73 17.84
C HIS A 3 -9.49 5.15 18.83
N GLY A 4 -8.20 5.19 18.50
CA GLY A 4 -7.12 4.68 19.34
C GLY A 4 -5.93 4.20 18.50
N ASP A 5 -5.02 3.47 19.14
CA ASP A 5 -3.92 2.82 18.43
C ASP A 5 -4.44 1.79 17.43
N ASN A 6 -4.01 1.89 16.18
CA ASN A 6 -4.55 1.05 15.11
C ASN A 6 -4.09 -0.41 15.20
N LEU A 7 -2.93 -0.71 15.81
CA LEU A 7 -2.48 -2.07 16.00
C LEU A 7 -3.36 -2.82 17.02
N GLU A 8 -3.70 -2.14 18.12
CA GLU A 8 -4.62 -2.68 19.14
C GLU A 8 -6.05 -2.79 18.60
N ALA A 9 -6.48 -1.79 17.80
CA ALA A 9 -7.78 -1.84 17.12
C ALA A 9 -7.88 -3.03 16.17
N LEU A 10 -6.86 -3.27 15.34
CA LEU A 10 -6.82 -4.41 14.43
C LEU A 10 -6.84 -5.75 15.18
N LYS A 11 -6.09 -5.88 16.26
CA LYS A 11 -6.13 -7.09 17.13
C LYS A 11 -7.52 -7.34 17.70
N SER A 12 -8.21 -6.28 18.15
CA SER A 12 -9.56 -6.40 18.72
C SER A 12 -10.63 -6.78 17.69
N LEU A 13 -10.41 -6.47 16.40
CA LEU A 13 -11.31 -6.84 15.31
C LEU A 13 -11.14 -8.31 14.86
N MET A 14 -9.99 -8.92 15.13
CA MET A 14 -9.71 -10.30 14.66
C MET A 14 -10.76 -11.34 15.03
N PRO A 15 -11.26 -11.43 16.29
CA PRO A 15 -12.19 -12.49 16.67
C PRO A 15 -13.50 -12.47 15.85
N GLU A 16 -13.92 -11.29 15.39
CA GLU A 16 -15.20 -11.10 14.69
C GLU A 16 -15.04 -11.05 13.17
N PHE A 17 -13.96 -10.44 12.68
CA PHE A 17 -13.81 -10.07 11.25
C PHE A 17 -12.72 -10.82 10.50
N GLU A 18 -12.03 -11.80 11.12
CA GLU A 18 -11.02 -12.59 10.40
C GLU A 18 -11.64 -13.27 9.16
N GLY A 19 -11.03 -13.03 8.00
CA GLY A 19 -11.46 -13.59 6.73
C GLY A 19 -12.77 -13.03 6.15
N LYS A 20 -13.28 -11.90 6.68
CA LYS A 20 -14.60 -11.37 6.29
C LYS A 20 -14.57 -10.00 5.60
N ILE A 21 -13.44 -9.34 5.55
CA ILE A 21 -13.32 -7.99 4.97
C ILE A 21 -13.02 -8.08 3.48
N ASP A 22 -13.87 -7.51 2.65
CA ASP A 22 -13.71 -7.57 1.19
C ASP A 22 -12.82 -6.47 0.63
N CYS A 23 -12.74 -5.33 1.31
CA CYS A 23 -11.92 -4.20 0.88
C CYS A 23 -11.26 -3.51 2.07
N VAL A 24 -9.97 -3.30 1.96
CA VAL A 24 -9.18 -2.50 2.91
C VAL A 24 -8.54 -1.35 2.15
N TYR A 25 -8.64 -0.14 2.71
CA TYR A 25 -7.85 1.02 2.28
C TYR A 25 -7.06 1.54 3.48
N ILE A 26 -5.77 1.75 3.28
CA ILE A 26 -4.90 2.38 4.29
C ILE A 26 -4.09 3.51 3.68
N ASP A 27 -3.84 4.52 4.50
CA ASP A 27 -3.01 5.68 4.21
C ASP A 27 -1.99 5.82 5.35
N PRO A 28 -0.87 5.07 5.29
CA PRO A 28 0.15 5.07 6.34
C PRO A 28 0.99 6.35 6.27
N PRO A 29 1.75 6.70 7.32
CA PRO A 29 2.76 7.75 7.25
C PRO A 29 3.74 7.50 6.11
N TYR A 30 4.08 8.53 5.32
CA TYR A 30 4.93 8.41 4.13
C TYR A 30 6.43 8.46 4.42
N ASN A 31 6.81 8.66 5.70
CA ASN A 31 8.19 8.69 6.15
C ASN A 31 9.04 9.77 5.46
N THR A 32 8.47 10.96 5.24
CA THR A 32 9.10 12.07 4.50
C THR A 32 10.28 12.71 5.25
N GLY A 33 10.46 12.40 6.55
CA GLY A 33 11.47 12.99 7.43
C GLY A 33 11.05 14.32 8.06
N GLU A 34 9.94 14.92 7.63
CA GLU A 34 9.40 16.16 8.19
C GLU A 34 8.35 15.91 9.30
N GLU A 35 7.93 14.66 9.44
CA GLU A 35 6.92 14.27 10.40
C GLU A 35 7.57 14.17 11.79
N SER A 36 7.04 14.92 12.78
CA SER A 36 7.33 14.75 14.20
C SER A 36 6.71 13.45 14.73
N TRP A 37 6.89 12.40 13.97
CA TRP A 37 6.28 11.10 14.18
C TRP A 37 7.08 10.33 15.21
N VAL A 38 6.58 10.35 16.45
CA VAL A 38 7.14 9.58 17.56
C VAL A 38 6.57 8.17 17.46
N TYR A 39 7.41 7.23 17.07
CA TYR A 39 7.15 5.81 17.24
C TYR A 39 6.89 5.51 18.71
N ASN A 40 5.66 5.25 19.06
CA ASN A 40 5.29 4.81 20.42
C ASN A 40 5.13 3.28 20.50
N ASP A 41 5.38 2.58 19.42
CA ASP A 41 5.52 1.13 19.46
C ASP A 41 6.86 0.84 20.13
N ASN A 42 6.84 0.23 21.31
CA ASN A 42 8.02 -0.24 22.04
C ASN A 42 8.81 -1.28 21.19
N VAL A 43 9.35 -0.86 20.05
CA VAL A 43 10.42 -1.57 19.33
C VAL A 43 11.76 -1.35 20.08
N ASN A 44 11.68 -1.23 21.38
CA ASN A 44 12.79 -1.28 22.32
C ASN A 44 13.12 -2.72 22.72
N ASP A 45 12.95 -3.68 21.79
CA ASP A 45 13.59 -4.96 21.99
C ASP A 45 15.11 -4.75 21.92
N PRO A 46 15.83 -4.92 23.03
CA PRO A 46 17.28 -4.70 23.07
C PRO A 46 18.04 -5.56 22.04
N HIS A 47 17.50 -6.69 21.61
CA HIS A 47 18.09 -7.56 20.60
C HIS A 47 17.97 -6.98 19.21
N ILE A 48 16.83 -6.38 18.87
CA ILE A 48 16.60 -5.71 17.58
C ILE A 48 17.46 -4.44 17.48
N LEU A 49 17.48 -3.62 18.55
CA LEU A 49 18.31 -2.42 18.61
C LEU A 49 19.80 -2.75 18.53
N ASN A 50 20.25 -3.80 19.21
CA ASN A 50 21.65 -4.23 19.18
C ASN A 50 22.02 -4.82 17.81
N TRP A 51 21.12 -5.55 17.17
CA TRP A 51 21.30 -6.05 15.81
C TRP A 51 21.38 -4.90 14.80
N LEU A 52 20.45 -3.94 14.85
CA LEU A 52 20.45 -2.76 13.98
C LEU A 52 21.74 -1.93 14.14
N ASN A 53 22.19 -1.69 15.39
CA ASN A 53 23.40 -0.93 15.66
C ASN A 53 24.68 -1.65 15.23
N ASN A 54 24.70 -2.98 15.27
CA ASN A 54 25.89 -3.79 14.93
C ASN A 54 25.98 -4.13 13.44
N VAL A 55 24.85 -4.23 12.74
CA VAL A 55 24.81 -4.67 11.33
C VAL A 55 24.75 -3.49 10.36
N VAL A 56 24.11 -2.38 10.74
CA VAL A 56 23.88 -1.26 9.83
C VAL A 56 24.89 -0.13 9.98
N GLY A 57 25.60 -0.01 11.11
CA GLY A 57 26.67 0.97 11.31
C GLY A 57 26.23 2.45 11.15
N LYS A 58 27.19 3.38 11.30
CA LYS A 58 26.95 4.84 11.25
C LYS A 58 26.62 5.41 9.86
N GLU A 59 26.79 4.64 8.79
CA GLU A 59 26.45 5.06 7.42
C GLU A 59 24.99 4.80 7.06
N GLY A 60 24.20 4.24 8.00
CA GLY A 60 22.84 3.78 7.78
C GLY A 60 21.74 4.69 8.30
N GLU A 61 21.96 6.01 8.53
CA GLU A 61 20.87 6.86 9.02
C GLU A 61 19.63 6.83 8.10
N ASP A 62 19.87 6.74 6.82
CA ASP A 62 18.77 6.68 5.83
C ASP A 62 18.12 5.29 5.81
N LEU A 63 18.90 4.20 5.81
CA LEU A 63 18.37 2.83 5.86
C LEU A 63 17.66 2.53 7.20
N THR A 64 18.18 3.05 8.33
CA THR A 64 17.57 2.87 9.65
C THR A 64 16.15 3.48 9.72
N ARG A 65 15.89 4.55 9.00
CA ARG A 65 14.58 5.15 8.91
C ARG A 65 13.58 4.24 8.19
N HIS A 66 13.97 3.65 7.08
CA HIS A 66 13.16 2.69 6.33
C HIS A 66 12.91 1.40 7.13
N ASP A 67 13.91 0.89 7.83
CA ASP A 67 13.78 -0.29 8.69
C ASP A 67 12.76 -0.06 9.81
N LYS A 68 12.81 1.09 10.49
CA LYS A 68 11.83 1.45 11.53
C LYS A 68 10.42 1.53 10.97
N TRP A 69 10.27 2.14 9.79
CA TRP A 69 8.99 2.23 9.12
C TRP A 69 8.45 0.84 8.74
N LEU A 70 9.29 -0.03 8.19
CA LEU A 70 8.92 -1.41 7.86
C LEU A 70 8.53 -2.21 9.10
N CYS A 71 9.26 -2.07 10.22
CA CYS A 71 8.91 -2.69 11.50
C CYS A 71 7.53 -2.26 12.02
N MET A 72 7.15 -1.02 11.77
CA MET A 72 5.83 -0.51 12.15
C MET A 72 4.72 -1.07 11.25
N ILE A 73 4.91 -1.00 9.94
CA ILE A 73 3.84 -1.35 9.01
C ILE A 73 3.62 -2.87 8.91
N TYR A 74 4.67 -3.67 9.09
CA TYR A 74 4.63 -5.12 8.94
C TYR A 74 3.56 -5.81 9.80
N PRO A 75 3.49 -5.64 11.13
CA PRO A 75 2.48 -6.30 11.94
C PRO A 75 1.06 -5.86 11.59
N ARG A 76 0.88 -4.63 11.14
CA ARG A 76 -0.40 -4.09 10.68
C ARG A 76 -0.85 -4.75 9.39
N LEU A 77 0.04 -4.86 8.41
CA LEU A 77 -0.24 -5.55 7.15
C LEU A 77 -0.55 -7.03 7.35
N MET A 78 0.14 -7.71 8.28
CA MET A 78 -0.14 -9.10 8.64
C MET A 78 -1.56 -9.28 9.21
N LEU A 79 -2.01 -8.37 10.08
CA LEU A 79 -3.37 -8.39 10.62
C LEU A 79 -4.41 -8.07 9.53
N LEU A 80 -4.14 -7.07 8.70
CA LEU A 80 -5.00 -6.71 7.57
C LEU A 80 -5.13 -7.86 6.58
N TYR A 81 -4.03 -8.57 6.27
CA TYR A 81 -4.07 -9.78 5.45
C TYR A 81 -4.98 -10.86 6.04
N LYS A 82 -4.96 -11.06 7.36
CA LYS A 82 -5.83 -12.04 8.04
C LYS A 82 -7.30 -11.60 8.01
N LEU A 83 -7.57 -10.31 8.19
CA LEU A 83 -8.94 -9.77 8.13
C LEU A 83 -9.56 -9.89 6.75
N LEU A 84 -8.77 -9.78 5.67
CA LEU A 84 -9.29 -9.90 4.29
C LEU A 84 -9.96 -11.26 4.05
N SER A 85 -11.09 -11.24 3.37
CA SER A 85 -11.73 -12.41 2.77
C SER A 85 -10.84 -12.97 1.64
N ASN A 86 -11.11 -14.19 1.18
CA ASN A 86 -10.32 -14.80 0.10
C ASN A 86 -10.40 -13.99 -1.21
N ASP A 87 -11.52 -13.35 -1.47
CA ASP A 87 -11.74 -12.49 -2.63
C ASP A 87 -11.41 -11.01 -2.34
N GLY A 88 -10.95 -10.72 -1.12
CA GLY A 88 -10.68 -9.36 -0.65
C GLY A 88 -9.44 -8.72 -1.28
N THR A 89 -9.46 -7.41 -1.34
CA THR A 89 -8.40 -6.57 -1.89
C THR A 89 -7.96 -5.50 -0.90
N ILE A 90 -6.69 -5.13 -0.95
CA ILE A 90 -6.13 -4.02 -0.18
C ILE A 90 -5.56 -2.97 -1.11
N PHE A 91 -5.81 -1.71 -0.77
CA PHE A 91 -5.26 -0.52 -1.40
C PHE A 91 -4.43 0.25 -0.38
N ILE A 92 -3.24 0.64 -0.75
CA ILE A 92 -2.28 1.30 0.15
C ILE A 92 -1.74 2.53 -0.54
N SER A 93 -2.07 3.72 -0.03
CA SER A 93 -1.50 4.98 -0.49
C SER A 93 -0.07 5.13 0.00
N ILE A 94 0.82 5.62 -0.85
CA ILE A 94 2.22 5.85 -0.52
C ILE A 94 2.86 6.79 -1.55
N ASP A 95 3.95 7.46 -1.20
CA ASP A 95 4.77 8.24 -2.12
C ASP A 95 6.10 7.53 -2.47
N ASP A 96 6.97 8.24 -3.20
CA ASP A 96 8.27 7.71 -3.64
C ASP A 96 9.20 7.30 -2.49
N ASN A 97 9.03 7.87 -1.27
CA ASN A 97 9.92 7.58 -0.15
C ASN A 97 9.90 6.10 0.26
N GLU A 98 8.70 5.50 0.35
CA GLU A 98 8.54 4.14 0.84
C GLU A 98 7.90 3.16 -0.17
N CYS A 99 7.48 3.63 -1.34
CA CYS A 99 6.76 2.81 -2.32
C CYS A 99 7.48 1.49 -2.67
N PHE A 100 8.79 1.56 -2.90
CA PHE A 100 9.57 0.38 -3.31
C PHE A 100 9.77 -0.62 -2.18
N TYR A 101 10.04 -0.13 -0.96
CA TYR A 101 10.16 -0.97 0.23
C TYR A 101 8.82 -1.62 0.60
N LEU A 102 7.74 -0.84 0.54
CA LEU A 102 6.38 -1.34 0.74
C LEU A 102 6.02 -2.42 -0.28
N LYS A 103 6.40 -2.21 -1.55
CA LYS A 103 6.17 -3.20 -2.62
C LYS A 103 6.84 -4.54 -2.31
N VAL A 104 8.10 -4.52 -1.88
CA VAL A 104 8.85 -5.74 -1.50
C VAL A 104 8.18 -6.42 -0.30
N LEU A 105 7.80 -5.65 0.71
CA LEU A 105 7.11 -6.18 1.89
C LEU A 105 5.75 -6.78 1.54
N CYS A 106 4.97 -6.12 0.71
CA CYS A 106 3.67 -6.64 0.23
C CYS A 106 3.85 -7.90 -0.62
N ASP A 107 4.88 -7.99 -1.46
CA ASP A 107 5.20 -9.21 -2.20
C ASP A 107 5.51 -10.39 -1.27
N TYR A 108 6.13 -10.13 -0.12
CA TYR A 108 6.40 -11.15 0.90
C TYR A 108 5.10 -11.59 1.62
N ILE A 109 4.24 -10.66 2.01
CA ILE A 109 3.02 -10.94 2.80
C ILE A 109 1.91 -11.52 1.93
N PHE A 110 1.59 -10.87 0.83
CA PHE A 110 0.46 -11.22 -0.05
C PHE A 110 0.84 -12.21 -1.14
N GLY A 111 2.13 -12.31 -1.46
CA GLY A 111 2.64 -13.04 -2.61
C GLY A 111 2.66 -12.18 -3.87
N ARG A 112 3.77 -12.22 -4.61
CA ARG A 112 3.98 -11.43 -5.83
C ARG A 112 2.91 -11.68 -6.91
N SER A 113 2.40 -12.91 -7.00
CA SER A 113 1.34 -13.28 -7.95
C SER A 113 0.00 -12.60 -7.67
N ASN A 114 -0.20 -12.12 -6.45
CA ASN A 114 -1.43 -11.45 -6.00
C ASN A 114 -1.39 -9.92 -6.19
N PHE A 115 -0.29 -9.39 -6.72
CA PHE A 115 -0.22 -8.00 -7.13
C PHE A 115 -1.20 -7.72 -8.26
N ILE A 116 -2.02 -6.68 -8.12
CA ILE A 116 -3.02 -6.25 -9.11
C ILE A 116 -2.45 -5.11 -9.94
N ALA A 117 -2.16 -3.98 -9.29
CA ALA A 117 -1.71 -2.77 -9.96
C ALA A 117 -1.04 -1.80 -8.98
N ASN A 118 -0.30 -0.86 -9.54
CA ASN A 118 0.09 0.37 -8.88
C ASN A 118 -0.61 1.52 -9.61
N PHE A 119 -1.61 2.11 -8.96
CA PHE A 119 -2.33 3.25 -9.51
C PHE A 119 -1.54 4.53 -9.24
N ILE A 120 -1.53 5.42 -10.21
CA ILE A 120 -0.94 6.75 -10.08
C ILE A 120 -2.06 7.72 -9.72
N TRP A 121 -1.93 8.37 -8.55
CA TRP A 121 -2.86 9.38 -8.07
C TRP A 121 -2.31 10.77 -8.26
N GLU A 122 -2.89 11.57 -9.16
CA GLU A 122 -2.49 12.95 -9.37
C GLU A 122 -2.90 13.81 -8.16
N LYS A 123 -1.92 14.23 -7.33
CA LYS A 123 -2.17 15.06 -6.14
C LYS A 123 -2.11 16.57 -6.40
N ARG A 124 -1.46 16.99 -7.46
CA ARG A 124 -1.26 18.42 -7.79
C ARG A 124 -1.33 18.65 -9.29
N LYS A 125 -2.02 19.73 -9.68
CA LYS A 125 -2.06 20.21 -11.08
C LYS A 125 -0.94 21.21 -11.40
N ASN A 126 -0.45 21.97 -10.42
CA ASN A 126 0.52 23.03 -10.60
C ASN A 126 1.95 22.53 -10.38
N ARG A 127 2.88 23.06 -11.20
CA ARG A 127 4.32 22.81 -11.08
C ARG A 127 4.90 23.56 -9.89
N GLU A 128 5.76 22.91 -9.11
CA GLU A 128 6.58 23.60 -8.10
C GLU A 128 7.72 24.34 -8.79
N ASN A 129 7.77 25.68 -8.62
CA ASN A 129 8.77 26.53 -9.31
C ASN A 129 10.21 26.37 -8.77
N ARG A 130 10.44 25.54 -7.74
CA ARG A 130 11.72 25.45 -7.03
C ARG A 130 12.49 24.14 -7.23
N LYS A 131 11.96 23.19 -8.00
CA LYS A 131 12.59 21.87 -8.22
C LYS A 131 12.81 21.63 -9.70
N GLU A 132 13.91 20.97 -10.05
CA GLU A 132 14.19 20.55 -11.44
C GLU A 132 13.08 19.62 -11.96
N VAL A 133 12.63 18.69 -11.12
CA VAL A 133 11.54 17.78 -11.41
C VAL A 133 10.48 17.91 -10.30
N SER A 134 9.24 18.21 -10.69
CA SER A 134 8.11 18.29 -9.75
C SER A 134 7.41 16.96 -9.66
N VAL A 135 7.35 16.37 -8.45
CA VAL A 135 6.53 15.20 -8.17
C VAL A 135 5.07 15.63 -8.01
N ARG A 136 4.18 15.12 -8.87
CA ARG A 136 2.77 15.51 -8.92
C ARG A 136 1.83 14.39 -8.51
N HIS A 137 2.34 13.21 -8.20
CA HIS A 137 1.53 12.03 -7.92
C HIS A 137 1.99 11.32 -6.67
N ASP A 138 1.10 10.53 -6.14
CA ASP A 138 1.37 9.47 -5.20
C ASP A 138 0.97 8.14 -5.85
N TYR A 139 1.26 7.05 -5.18
CA TYR A 139 0.91 5.71 -5.62
C TYR A 139 -0.19 5.13 -4.74
N ILE A 140 -0.99 4.25 -5.33
CA ILE A 140 -1.90 3.38 -4.59
C ILE A 140 -1.58 1.95 -5.01
N LEU A 141 -0.84 1.24 -4.16
CA LEU A 141 -0.53 -0.18 -4.34
C LEU A 141 -1.79 -1.01 -4.08
N CYS A 142 -2.09 -1.94 -4.99
CA CYS A 142 -3.24 -2.81 -4.88
C CYS A 142 -2.84 -4.28 -4.95
N TYR A 143 -3.27 -5.05 -3.94
CA TYR A 143 -3.10 -6.50 -3.86
C TYR A 143 -4.42 -7.19 -3.60
N ALA A 144 -4.62 -8.36 -4.19
CA ALA A 144 -5.65 -9.30 -3.75
C ALA A 144 -5.11 -10.21 -2.64
N LYS A 145 -5.97 -10.76 -1.80
CA LYS A 145 -5.57 -11.87 -0.92
C LYS A 145 -5.31 -13.15 -1.72
N CYS A 146 -6.18 -13.43 -2.69
CA CYS A 146 -6.02 -14.54 -3.63
C CYS A 146 -6.49 -14.12 -5.02
N LYS A 147 -5.53 -13.78 -5.90
CA LYS A 147 -5.83 -13.36 -7.27
C LYS A 147 -6.17 -14.59 -8.13
N LYS A 148 -7.42 -14.65 -8.57
CA LYS A 148 -7.86 -15.69 -9.47
C LYS A 148 -7.33 -15.41 -10.89
N GLN A 149 -6.71 -16.41 -11.53
CA GLN A 149 -6.10 -16.25 -12.87
C GLN A 149 -7.12 -15.97 -13.98
N LYS A 150 -8.37 -16.41 -13.81
CA LYS A 150 -9.43 -16.32 -14.83
C LYS A 150 -10.53 -15.31 -14.50
N GLU A 151 -10.54 -14.75 -13.30
CA GLU A 151 -11.56 -13.81 -12.85
C GLU A 151 -10.92 -12.47 -12.51
N ARG A 152 -11.66 -11.40 -12.69
CA ARG A 152 -11.20 -10.06 -12.34
C ARG A 152 -11.31 -9.86 -10.84
N SER A 153 -10.23 -9.40 -10.22
CA SER A 153 -10.24 -9.00 -8.79
C SER A 153 -10.94 -7.65 -8.56
N LEU A 154 -11.11 -6.85 -9.60
CA LEU A 154 -11.80 -5.56 -9.57
C LEU A 154 -12.87 -5.52 -10.65
N ASN A 155 -14.01 -4.92 -10.35
CA ASN A 155 -15.07 -4.69 -11.33
C ASN A 155 -14.62 -3.63 -12.35
N MET A 156 -15.10 -3.77 -13.59
CA MET A 156 -14.92 -2.74 -14.59
C MET A 156 -15.87 -1.58 -14.33
N LEU A 157 -15.39 -0.37 -14.55
CA LEU A 157 -16.24 0.80 -14.68
C LEU A 157 -17.02 0.73 -16.00
N ASN A 158 -18.24 1.22 -16.00
CA ASN A 158 -18.98 1.41 -17.24
C ASN A 158 -18.24 2.42 -18.13
N MET A 159 -18.20 2.14 -19.43
CA MET A 159 -17.62 3.08 -20.38
C MET A 159 -18.45 4.36 -20.44
N THR A 160 -17.77 5.50 -20.41
CA THR A 160 -18.45 6.79 -20.62
C THR A 160 -18.88 6.93 -22.09
N ALA A 161 -19.89 7.75 -22.37
CA ALA A 161 -20.31 8.04 -23.75
C ALA A 161 -19.16 8.59 -24.60
N GLU A 162 -18.28 9.39 -24.02
CA GLU A 162 -17.08 9.90 -24.67
C GLU A 162 -16.06 8.77 -24.99
N ALA A 163 -15.87 7.83 -24.09
CA ALA A 163 -15.02 6.68 -24.35
C ALA A 163 -15.60 5.79 -25.45
N LEU A 164 -16.93 5.54 -25.42
CA LEU A 164 -17.62 4.78 -26.45
C LEU A 164 -17.53 5.44 -27.83
N SER A 165 -17.58 6.77 -27.91
CA SER A 165 -17.48 7.49 -29.19
C SER A 165 -16.12 7.37 -29.88
N ARG A 166 -15.08 6.94 -29.17
CA ARG A 166 -13.72 6.70 -29.70
C ARG A 166 -13.59 5.31 -30.35
N TYR A 167 -14.52 4.42 -30.06
CA TYR A 167 -14.54 3.10 -30.69
C TYR A 167 -15.42 3.17 -31.93
N SER A 168 -14.81 3.07 -33.09
CA SER A 168 -15.51 2.90 -34.36
C SER A 168 -15.33 1.46 -34.83
N ASN A 169 -16.36 0.89 -35.42
CA ASN A 169 -16.30 -0.40 -36.09
C ASN A 169 -16.24 -0.17 -37.63
N PRO A 170 -15.04 0.19 -38.20
CA PRO A 170 -14.92 0.64 -39.57
C PRO A 170 -15.11 -0.47 -40.60
N ASP A 171 -14.99 -1.72 -40.19
CA ASP A 171 -15.13 -2.91 -41.04
C ASP A 171 -16.45 -3.64 -40.87
N ASN A 172 -17.36 -3.10 -39.99
CA ASN A 172 -18.63 -3.72 -39.65
C ASN A 172 -18.54 -5.16 -39.13
N ASP A 173 -17.41 -5.52 -38.49
CA ASP A 173 -17.28 -6.81 -37.81
C ASP A 173 -18.36 -6.95 -36.73
N PRO A 174 -19.20 -8.01 -36.75
CA PRO A 174 -20.26 -8.20 -35.76
C PRO A 174 -19.72 -8.44 -34.34
N ASN A 175 -18.44 -8.70 -34.19
CA ASN A 175 -17.78 -8.90 -32.88
C ASN A 175 -17.12 -7.63 -32.34
N GLY A 176 -17.16 -6.49 -33.05
CA GLY A 176 -16.73 -5.17 -32.60
C GLY A 176 -15.31 -4.80 -32.92
#